data_dc4068a48eb31371f2192f473185b893
#
_entry.id   dc4068a48eb31371f2192f473185b893
#
_cell.length_a   1.000
_cell.length_b   1.000
_cell.length_c   1.000
_cell.angle_alpha   90.00
_cell.angle_beta   90.00
_cell.angle_gamma   90.00
#
_symmetry.space_group_name_H-M   'P 1'
#
loop_
_entity.id
_entity.type
_entity.pdbx_description
1 polymer ?
#
loop_
_entity_poly.entity_id
_entity_poly.type
_entity_poly.pdbx_seq_one_letter_code
_entity_poly.pdbx_strand_id
1 'polypeptide(L)' 'MAIVYVEARPKGRPEGAAITDYVVESHTDIVLHIALTQAAAIQWAKNNGHSPHVARVRHLNNRRIPDHWRAV' A
#
# COMPACT_ATOMS: atom_id res chain seq x y z
N MET A 1 6.15 9.93 -12.99
CA MET A 1 5.67 9.51 -11.66
C MET A 1 5.85 8.00 -11.52
N ALA A 2 6.38 7.56 -10.41
CA ALA A 2 6.52 6.15 -10.13
C ALA A 2 5.24 5.61 -9.49
N ILE A 3 4.84 4.40 -9.86
CA ILE A 3 3.75 3.70 -9.20
C ILE A 3 4.29 3.11 -7.90
N VAL A 4 3.60 3.34 -6.79
CA VAL A 4 3.91 2.75 -5.50
C VAL A 4 2.68 2.07 -4.93
N TYR A 5 2.89 1.16 -3.99
CA TYR A 5 1.82 0.36 -3.39
C TYR A 5 1.73 0.67 -1.91
N VAL A 6 0.52 0.98 -1.46
CA VAL A 6 0.23 1.21 -0.05
C VAL A 6 -0.37 -0.07 0.50
N GLU A 7 0.33 -0.71 1.41
CA GLU A 7 -0.06 -2.00 1.99
C GLU A 7 -0.24 -1.91 3.49
N ALA A 8 -1.28 -2.57 3.99
CA ALA A 8 -1.49 -2.74 5.41
C ALA A 8 -0.53 -3.79 5.98
N ARG A 9 -0.09 -3.59 7.21
CA ARG A 9 0.80 -4.50 7.93
C ARG A 9 0.12 -5.01 9.20
N PRO A 10 0.47 -6.19 9.68
CA PRO A 10 1.49 -7.10 9.15
C PRO A 10 1.06 -7.77 7.84
N LYS A 11 2.05 -8.06 7.01
CA LYS A 11 1.83 -8.73 5.73
C LYS A 11 1.40 -10.17 5.98
N GLY A 12 0.47 -10.66 5.15
CA GLY A 12 -0.02 -12.04 5.28
C GLY A 12 -0.98 -12.27 6.44
N ARG A 13 -1.43 -11.22 7.11
CA ARG A 13 -2.40 -11.35 8.19
C ARG A 13 -3.72 -11.96 7.69
N PRO A 14 -4.42 -12.76 8.50
CA PRO A 14 -5.73 -13.25 8.14
C PRO A 14 -6.76 -12.11 8.10
N GLU A 15 -7.83 -12.31 7.35
CA GLU A 15 -8.93 -11.35 7.29
C GLU A 15 -9.48 -11.07 8.70
N GLY A 16 -9.70 -9.81 8.99
CA GLY A 16 -10.18 -9.39 10.31
C GLY A 16 -9.11 -9.16 11.36
N ALA A 17 -7.86 -9.54 11.09
CA ALA A 17 -6.75 -9.26 11.99
C ALA A 17 -6.44 -7.75 12.04
N ALA A 18 -5.94 -7.29 13.19
CA ALA A 18 -5.63 -5.88 13.39
C ALA A 18 -4.53 -5.42 12.44
N ILE A 19 -4.68 -4.19 11.92
CA ILE A 19 -3.67 -3.52 11.11
C ILE A 19 -2.86 -2.63 12.05
N THR A 20 -1.53 -2.81 12.06
CA THR A 20 -0.65 -2.03 12.93
C THR A 20 -0.16 -0.75 12.26
N ASP A 21 0.07 -0.78 10.96
CA ASP A 21 0.56 0.35 10.20
C ASP A 21 0.37 0.11 8.70
N TYR A 22 0.77 1.09 7.90
CA TYR A 22 0.76 1.00 6.44
C TYR A 22 2.14 1.35 5.92
N VAL A 23 2.57 0.65 4.87
CA VAL A 23 3.84 0.94 4.21
C VAL A 23 3.61 1.38 2.79
N VAL A 24 4.49 2.23 2.29
CA VAL A 24 4.56 2.60 0.88
C VAL A 24 5.74 1.87 0.29
N GLU A 25 5.50 1.00 -0.68
CA GLU A 25 6.53 0.19 -1.31
C GLU A 25 6.60 0.45 -2.80
N SER A 26 7.81 0.40 -3.36
CA SER A 26 8.01 0.42 -4.80
C SER A 26 7.58 -0.91 -5.41
N HIS A 27 7.49 -0.95 -6.75
CA HIS A 27 7.17 -2.20 -7.46
C HIS A 27 8.27 -3.28 -7.31
N THR A 28 9.43 -2.91 -6.76
CA THR A 28 10.53 -3.83 -6.47
C THR A 28 10.58 -4.23 -5.00
N ASP A 29 9.50 -4.03 -4.24
CA ASP A 29 9.37 -4.40 -2.83
C ASP A 29 10.26 -3.59 -1.87
N ILE A 30 10.73 -2.42 -2.29
CA ILE A 30 11.51 -1.55 -1.40
C ILE A 30 10.55 -0.66 -0.62
N VAL A 31 10.63 -0.73 0.72
CA VAL A 31 9.83 0.14 1.60
C VAL A 31 10.38 1.55 1.53
N LEU A 32 9.54 2.50 1.10
CA LEU A 32 9.90 3.90 0.96
C LEU A 32 9.48 4.73 2.16
N HIS A 33 8.37 4.33 2.80
CA HIS A 33 7.82 5.08 3.93
C HIS A 33 6.89 4.18 4.74
N ILE A 34 6.74 4.49 6.03
CA ILE A 34 5.82 3.82 6.95
C ILE A 34 4.93 4.89 7.57
N ALA A 35 3.62 4.63 7.58
CA ALA A 35 2.64 5.55 8.16
C ALA A 35 1.66 4.78 9.04
N LEU A 36 1.04 5.46 9.99
CA LEU A 36 0.09 4.83 10.91
C LEU A 36 -1.29 4.64 10.26
N THR A 37 -1.60 5.41 9.22
CA THR A 37 -2.89 5.32 8.54
C THR A 37 -2.69 5.23 7.03
N GLN A 38 -3.69 4.65 6.35
CA GLN A 38 -3.69 4.58 4.89
C GLN A 38 -3.70 5.98 4.28
N ALA A 39 -4.48 6.90 4.84
CA ALA A 39 -4.56 8.28 4.35
C ALA A 39 -3.21 8.98 4.40
N ALA A 40 -2.46 8.81 5.50
CA ALA A 40 -1.13 9.38 5.64
C ALA A 40 -0.15 8.80 4.65
N ALA A 41 -0.21 7.49 4.40
CA ALA A 41 0.65 6.82 3.42
C ALA A 41 0.38 7.34 2.00
N ILE A 42 -0.89 7.47 1.63
CA ILE A 42 -1.30 8.00 0.32
C ILE A 42 -0.82 9.44 0.16
N GLN A 43 -1.00 10.26 1.20
CA GLN A 43 -0.61 11.67 1.16
C GLN A 43 0.90 11.81 0.99
N TRP A 44 1.68 11.00 1.72
CA TRP A 44 3.13 11.01 1.58
C TRP A 44 3.54 10.69 0.13
N ALA A 45 2.94 9.63 -0.45
CA ALA A 45 3.25 9.22 -1.82
C ALA A 45 2.98 10.35 -2.81
N LYS A 46 1.81 10.99 -2.72
CA LYS A 46 1.45 12.10 -3.60
C LYS A 46 2.38 13.29 -3.43
N ASN A 47 2.74 13.63 -2.19
CA ASN A 47 3.64 14.75 -1.90
C ASN A 47 5.05 14.52 -2.45
N ASN A 48 5.43 13.27 -2.67
CA ASN A 48 6.74 12.90 -3.21
C ASN A 48 6.70 12.56 -4.70
N GLY A 49 5.62 12.91 -5.39
CA GLY A 49 5.51 12.74 -6.83
C GLY A 49 5.25 11.30 -7.27
N HIS A 50 4.80 10.44 -6.36
CA HIS A 50 4.45 9.06 -6.67
C HIS A 50 2.97 8.92 -6.99
N SER A 51 2.63 7.82 -7.66
CA SER A 51 1.25 7.46 -7.98
C SER A 51 0.84 6.27 -7.11
N PRO A 52 0.16 6.51 -5.97
CA PRO A 52 -0.15 5.43 -5.03
C PRO A 52 -1.29 4.55 -5.51
N HIS A 53 -1.15 3.25 -5.24
CA HIS A 53 -2.18 2.24 -5.47
C HIS A 53 -2.47 1.54 -4.15
N VAL A 54 -3.74 1.29 -3.88
CA VAL A 54 -4.17 0.56 -2.67
C VAL A 54 -4.88 -0.72 -3.07
N ALA A 55 -4.86 -1.72 -2.20
CA ALA A 55 -5.57 -2.96 -2.43
C ALA A 55 -7.09 -2.71 -2.39
N ARG A 56 -7.83 -3.26 -3.35
CA ARG A 56 -9.29 -3.18 -3.38
C ARG A 56 -9.90 -3.89 -2.19
N VAL A 57 -9.32 -5.04 -1.83
CA VAL A 57 -9.66 -5.80 -0.63
C VAL A 57 -8.37 -5.96 0.14
N ARG A 58 -8.33 -5.53 1.40
CA ARG A 58 -7.07 -5.39 2.16
C ARG A 58 -6.25 -6.66 2.27
N HIS A 59 -6.86 -7.84 2.26
CA HIS A 59 -6.13 -9.10 2.32
C HIS A 59 -5.78 -9.68 0.94
N LEU A 60 -6.25 -9.06 -0.16
CA LEU A 60 -5.94 -9.47 -1.53
C LEU A 60 -4.97 -8.45 -2.14
N ASN A 61 -3.69 -8.59 -1.80
CA ASN A 61 -2.68 -7.61 -2.17
C ASN A 61 -1.54 -8.20 -3.00
N ASN A 62 -1.84 -9.18 -3.86
CA ASN A 62 -0.84 -9.71 -4.78
C ASN A 62 -0.61 -8.71 -5.92
N ARG A 63 0.59 -8.13 -6.00
CA ARG A 63 0.92 -7.11 -7.00
C ARG A 63 0.92 -7.62 -8.43
N ARG A 64 1.02 -8.92 -8.63
CA ARG A 64 0.98 -9.53 -9.96
C ARG A 64 -0.44 -9.59 -10.53
N ILE A 65 -1.44 -9.29 -9.72
CA ILE A 65 -2.85 -9.31 -10.12
C ILE A 65 -3.35 -7.86 -10.10
N PRO A 66 -3.42 -7.17 -11.26
CA PRO A 66 -3.83 -5.76 -11.30
C PRO A 66 -5.20 -5.49 -10.70
N ASP A 67 -6.13 -6.45 -10.79
CA ASP A 67 -7.49 -6.29 -10.25
C ASP A 67 -7.54 -6.19 -8.73
N HIS A 68 -6.47 -6.58 -8.02
CA HIS A 68 -6.37 -6.42 -6.58
C HIS A 68 -6.08 -4.97 -6.16
N TRP A 69 -5.69 -4.11 -7.08
CA TRP A 69 -5.21 -2.76 -6.80
C TRP A 69 -6.05 -1.71 -7.51
N ARG A 70 -6.11 -0.54 -6.90
CA ARG A 70 -6.72 0.64 -7.52
C ARG A 70 -5.86 1.86 -7.27
N ALA A 71 -5.82 2.76 -8.26
CA ALA A 71 -5.15 4.06 -8.12
C ALA A 71 -5.95 4.98 -7.20
N VAL A 72 -5.28 5.78 -6.43
CA VAL A 72 -5.90 6.78 -5.53
C VAL A 72 -5.27 8.15 -5.68
#